data_3cbc3fb351211a6c76ce8daabddf5200
#
_entry.id   3cbc3fb351211a6c76ce8daabddf5200
#
_cell.length_a   1.000
_cell.length_b   1.000
_cell.length_c   1.000
_cell.angle_alpha   90.00
_cell.angle_beta   90.00
_cell.angle_gamma   90.00
#
_symmetry.space_group_name_H-M   'P 1'
#
loop_
_entity.id
_entity.type
_entity.pdbx_description
1 polymer ?
#
loop_
_entity_poly.entity_id
_entity_poly.type
_entity_poly.pdbx_seq_one_letter_code
_entity_poly.pdbx_strand_id
1 'polypeptide(L)'
;MRKYLTIAMLLTLAAVRMNAQSSSGASLSDTLVYRQVAQIDSSLARTGLFASLPSNVTVRQSSAIRDAFISLSRRNSGSQLFTGFRIKVYSDSSQEARSESEEVLRNFHEWYPSISVYRSYESPFFKVIAGEFRTRVDAEKALRMIRASFPAATIIKEKMQYPALDDGISFVAENVRELPHN
;
A
#
# COMPACT_ATOMS: atom_id res chain seq x y z
N MET A 1 -56.02 -35.35 -8.76
CA MET A 1 -55.69 -34.03 -8.18
C MET A 1 -54.51 -34.08 -7.20
N ARG A 2 -54.43 -35.00 -6.25
CA ARG A 2 -53.32 -35.08 -5.27
C ARG A 2 -51.91 -35.27 -5.88
N LYS A 3 -51.77 -35.99 -7.01
CA LYS A 3 -50.50 -36.24 -7.70
C LYS A 3 -49.92 -35.00 -8.40
N TYR A 4 -50.76 -34.09 -8.87
CA TYR A 4 -50.31 -32.83 -9.50
C TYR A 4 -49.89 -31.77 -8.45
N LEU A 5 -50.49 -31.86 -7.27
CA LEU A 5 -50.13 -30.95 -6.16
C LEU A 5 -48.70 -31.23 -5.62
N THR A 6 -48.31 -32.51 -5.57
CA THR A 6 -46.94 -32.90 -5.14
C THR A 6 -45.89 -32.54 -6.18
N ILE A 7 -46.21 -32.62 -7.48
CA ILE A 7 -45.31 -32.22 -8.55
C ILE A 7 -45.12 -30.70 -8.59
N ALA A 8 -46.23 -29.96 -8.40
CA ALA A 8 -46.15 -28.48 -8.30
C ALA A 8 -45.34 -28.02 -7.09
N MET A 9 -45.46 -28.71 -5.94
CA MET A 9 -44.66 -28.39 -4.74
C MET A 9 -43.18 -28.74 -4.91
N LEU A 10 -42.85 -29.81 -5.63
CA LEU A 10 -41.45 -30.15 -5.96
C LEU A 10 -40.80 -29.16 -6.94
N LEU A 11 -41.56 -28.67 -7.92
CA LEU A 11 -41.10 -27.66 -8.87
C LEU A 11 -40.85 -26.30 -8.21
N THR A 12 -41.70 -25.91 -7.27
CA THR A 12 -41.48 -24.65 -6.50
C THR A 12 -40.28 -24.73 -5.56
N LEU A 13 -40.00 -25.93 -4.98
CA LEU A 13 -38.81 -26.12 -4.13
C LEU A 13 -37.51 -26.11 -4.95
N ALA A 14 -37.55 -26.55 -6.21
CA ALA A 14 -36.41 -26.51 -7.13
C ALA A 14 -36.10 -25.06 -7.57
N ALA A 15 -37.11 -24.22 -7.76
CA ALA A 15 -36.95 -22.83 -8.17
C ALA A 15 -36.32 -21.97 -7.06
N VAL A 16 -36.52 -22.27 -5.79
CA VAL A 16 -35.94 -21.55 -4.65
C VAL A 16 -34.46 -21.88 -4.49
N ARG A 17 -33.97 -23.00 -5.01
CA ARG A 17 -32.52 -23.34 -4.92
C ARG A 17 -31.66 -22.77 -6.04
N MET A 18 -32.22 -22.16 -7.07
CA MET A 18 -31.47 -21.60 -8.19
C MET A 18 -31.03 -20.14 -7.99
N ASN A 19 -31.43 -19.50 -6.91
CA ASN A 19 -31.00 -18.09 -6.62
C ASN A 19 -29.88 -17.96 -5.59
N ALA A 20 -29.20 -19.06 -5.23
CA ALA A 20 -28.02 -19.04 -4.36
C ALA A 20 -26.72 -19.27 -5.16
N GLN A 21 -26.64 -18.78 -6.39
CA GLN A 21 -25.36 -18.44 -6.98
C GLN A 21 -25.01 -17.05 -6.46
N SER A 22 -24.47 -17.03 -5.25
CA SER A 22 -23.66 -15.91 -4.81
C SER A 22 -22.62 -15.69 -5.89
N SER A 23 -22.76 -14.57 -6.60
CA SER A 23 -21.66 -13.96 -7.27
C SER A 23 -20.51 -13.91 -6.26
N SER A 24 -19.49 -14.73 -6.47
CA SER A 24 -18.19 -14.50 -5.90
C SER A 24 -17.67 -13.21 -6.55
N GLY A 25 -18.29 -12.10 -6.18
CA GLY A 25 -17.75 -10.79 -6.45
C GLY A 25 -16.42 -10.76 -5.74
N ALA A 26 -15.35 -10.67 -6.50
CA ALA A 26 -14.06 -10.33 -5.97
C ALA A 26 -14.28 -9.18 -5.00
N SER A 27 -14.04 -9.40 -3.71
CA SER A 27 -14.18 -8.34 -2.71
C SER A 27 -13.06 -7.36 -2.98
N LEU A 28 -13.42 -6.27 -3.67
CA LEU A 28 -12.51 -5.14 -3.83
C LEU A 28 -12.25 -4.60 -2.44
N SER A 29 -11.02 -4.73 -1.95
CA SER A 29 -10.62 -4.11 -0.70
C SER A 29 -10.56 -2.60 -0.93
N ASP A 30 -11.40 -1.88 -0.22
CA ASP A 30 -11.39 -0.42 -0.26
C ASP A 30 -10.28 0.06 0.69
N THR A 31 -9.17 0.50 0.10
CA THR A 31 -7.98 0.95 0.83
C THR A 31 -7.84 2.45 0.71
N LEU A 32 -7.96 3.15 1.84
CA LEU A 32 -7.59 4.57 1.93
C LEU A 32 -6.07 4.68 2.05
N VAL A 33 -5.46 5.36 1.11
CA VAL A 33 -4.02 5.59 1.06
C VAL A 33 -3.75 7.09 1.07
N TYR A 34 -3.06 7.56 2.10
CA TYR A 34 -2.46 8.89 2.11
C TYR A 34 -1.04 8.76 1.55
N ARG A 35 -0.91 8.96 0.24
CA ARG A 35 0.36 8.84 -0.45
C ARG A 35 1.05 10.19 -0.54
N GLN A 36 2.35 10.20 -0.26
CA GLN A 36 3.21 11.31 -0.61
C GLN A 36 3.33 11.39 -2.14
N VAL A 37 2.95 12.52 -2.70
CA VAL A 37 3.14 12.78 -4.13
C VAL A 37 4.39 13.64 -4.27
N ALA A 38 5.47 13.03 -4.76
CA ALA A 38 6.64 13.79 -5.19
C ALA A 38 6.29 14.53 -6.49
N GLN A 39 6.57 15.82 -6.54
CA GLN A 39 6.58 16.55 -7.80
C GLN A 39 7.82 16.13 -8.59
N ILE A 40 7.64 15.11 -9.41
CA ILE A 40 8.72 14.64 -10.30
C ILE A 40 8.80 15.61 -11.48
N ASP A 41 9.96 16.22 -11.69
CA ASP A 41 10.24 16.94 -12.91
C ASP A 41 10.21 15.95 -14.09
N SER A 42 9.13 16.01 -14.86
CA SER A 42 8.92 15.12 -16.00
C SER A 42 9.96 15.31 -17.11
N SER A 43 10.68 16.42 -17.12
CA SER A 43 11.78 16.67 -18.07
C SER A 43 12.98 15.73 -17.81
N LEU A 44 13.16 15.30 -16.56
CA LEU A 44 14.19 14.33 -16.14
C LEU A 44 13.76 12.87 -16.35
N ALA A 45 12.49 12.62 -16.61
CA ALA A 45 11.97 11.30 -16.87
C ALA A 45 12.62 10.72 -18.15
N ARG A 46 13.22 9.52 -18.03
CA ARG A 46 13.93 8.81 -19.10
C ARG A 46 15.29 9.39 -19.48
N THR A 47 15.77 10.44 -18.83
CA THR A 47 17.13 10.92 -19.00
C THR A 47 18.09 10.01 -18.25
N GLY A 48 19.17 9.59 -18.90
CA GLY A 48 20.23 8.82 -18.22
C GLY A 48 20.87 9.67 -17.12
N LEU A 49 21.17 9.08 -15.96
CA LEU A 49 21.74 9.79 -14.81
C LEU A 49 22.90 10.73 -15.18
N PHE A 50 23.79 10.28 -16.07
CA PHE A 50 24.95 11.09 -16.50
C PHE A 50 24.58 12.23 -17.47
N ALA A 51 23.45 12.12 -18.16
CA ALA A 51 22.94 13.16 -19.07
C ALA A 51 22.14 14.25 -18.32
N SER A 52 21.62 13.93 -17.13
CA SER A 52 20.89 14.89 -16.29
C SER A 52 21.78 15.72 -15.37
N LEU A 53 23.10 15.45 -15.36
CA LEU A 53 24.03 16.21 -14.53
C LEU A 53 24.22 17.63 -15.07
N PRO A 54 24.29 18.65 -14.19
CA PRO A 54 24.64 20.02 -14.61
C PRO A 54 25.95 20.08 -15.34
N SER A 55 26.09 20.98 -16.31
CA SER A 55 27.28 21.13 -17.17
C SER A 55 28.57 21.45 -16.40
N ASN A 56 28.47 21.94 -15.19
CA ASN A 56 29.59 22.23 -14.30
C ASN A 56 30.08 21.00 -13.49
N VAL A 57 29.41 19.85 -13.64
CA VAL A 57 29.79 18.61 -12.96
C VAL A 57 30.62 17.73 -13.87
N THR A 58 31.87 17.46 -13.50
CA THR A 58 32.72 16.50 -14.21
C THR A 58 32.81 15.19 -13.46
N VAL A 59 32.30 14.12 -14.06
CA VAL A 59 32.36 12.77 -13.48
C VAL A 59 33.64 12.08 -13.96
N ARG A 60 34.57 11.80 -13.03
CA ARG A 60 35.79 11.03 -13.29
C ARG A 60 35.58 9.59 -12.82
N GLN A 61 35.38 8.68 -13.75
CA GLN A 61 35.24 7.24 -13.49
C GLN A 61 35.75 6.42 -14.67
N SER A 62 36.15 5.17 -14.42
CA SER A 62 36.49 4.24 -15.49
C SER A 62 35.25 3.81 -16.28
N SER A 63 35.47 3.42 -17.56
CA SER A 63 34.40 2.88 -18.41
C SER A 63 33.71 1.67 -17.74
N ALA A 64 34.50 0.78 -17.15
CA ALA A 64 34.00 -0.41 -16.47
C ALA A 64 32.99 -0.07 -15.34
N ILE A 65 33.25 0.96 -14.54
CA ILE A 65 32.33 1.43 -13.48
C ILE A 65 31.05 2.00 -14.11
N ARG A 66 31.18 2.80 -15.16
CA ARG A 66 30.02 3.34 -15.89
C ARG A 66 29.14 2.23 -16.45
N ASP A 67 29.74 1.23 -17.11
CA ASP A 67 29.00 0.12 -17.71
C ASP A 67 28.35 -0.77 -16.67
N ALA A 68 29.01 -1.02 -15.55
CA ALA A 68 28.44 -1.73 -14.41
C ALA A 68 27.24 -0.99 -13.82
N PHE A 69 27.33 0.34 -13.68
CA PHE A 69 26.24 1.17 -13.19
C PHE A 69 25.03 1.15 -14.13
N ILE A 70 25.24 1.31 -15.45
CA ILE A 70 24.19 1.25 -16.46
C ILE A 70 23.51 -0.13 -16.45
N SER A 71 24.30 -1.20 -16.36
CA SER A 71 23.79 -2.57 -16.29
C SER A 71 22.96 -2.82 -15.03
N LEU A 72 23.39 -2.29 -13.89
CA LEU A 72 22.65 -2.36 -12.63
C LEU A 72 21.33 -1.56 -12.70
N SER A 73 21.38 -0.35 -13.25
CA SER A 73 20.21 0.49 -13.44
C SER A 73 19.17 -0.19 -14.34
N ARG A 74 19.59 -0.80 -15.44
CA ARG A 74 18.69 -1.56 -16.35
C ARG A 74 18.06 -2.76 -15.66
N ARG A 75 18.81 -3.51 -14.86
CA ARG A 75 18.26 -4.65 -14.10
C ARG A 75 17.22 -4.22 -13.06
N ASN A 76 17.44 -3.08 -12.45
CA ASN A 76 16.57 -2.58 -11.39
C ASN A 76 15.38 -1.75 -11.91
N SER A 77 15.41 -1.31 -13.17
CA SER A 77 14.35 -0.48 -13.76
C SER A 77 12.97 -1.19 -13.84
N GLY A 78 12.96 -2.51 -13.84
CA GLY A 78 11.73 -3.31 -13.79
C GLY A 78 11.18 -3.55 -12.38
N SER A 79 11.99 -3.31 -11.33
CA SER A 79 11.60 -3.53 -9.95
C SER A 79 11.34 -2.20 -9.26
N GLN A 80 10.08 -1.82 -9.16
CA GLN A 80 9.68 -0.63 -8.40
C GLN A 80 9.53 -0.91 -6.90
N LEU A 81 9.76 -2.16 -6.48
CA LEU A 81 9.59 -2.60 -5.10
C LEU A 81 10.94 -2.89 -4.44
N PHE A 82 11.08 -2.48 -3.21
CA PHE A 82 12.17 -2.90 -2.33
C PHE A 82 11.62 -3.44 -1.01
N THR A 83 12.44 -4.17 -0.29
CA THR A 83 12.09 -4.63 1.05
C THR A 83 12.56 -3.59 2.06
N GLY A 84 11.61 -3.00 2.77
CA GLY A 84 11.87 -1.99 3.79
C GLY A 84 11.12 -2.27 5.08
N PHE A 85 10.92 -1.23 5.87
CA PHE A 85 10.30 -1.31 7.18
C PHE A 85 9.14 -0.32 7.25
N ARG A 86 8.04 -0.76 7.87
CA ARG A 86 6.86 0.06 8.16
C ARG A 86 6.48 -0.10 9.62
N ILE A 87 5.66 0.79 10.12
CA ILE A 87 5.14 0.74 11.49
C ILE A 87 3.67 0.33 11.40
N LYS A 88 3.34 -0.85 11.91
CA LYS A 88 1.96 -1.28 12.08
C LYS A 88 1.42 -0.60 13.33
N VAL A 89 0.48 0.32 13.16
CA VAL A 89 -0.12 1.14 14.21
C VAL A 89 -1.34 0.45 14.81
N TYR A 90 -2.12 -0.20 13.96
CA TYR A 90 -3.35 -0.89 14.32
C TYR A 90 -3.51 -2.20 13.55
N SER A 91 -4.10 -3.21 14.17
CA SER A 91 -4.50 -4.45 13.50
C SER A 91 -5.53 -5.18 14.34
N ASP A 92 -6.75 -5.29 13.85
CA ASP A 92 -7.83 -6.01 14.52
C ASP A 92 -8.80 -6.64 13.52
N SER A 93 -9.59 -7.63 13.97
CA SER A 93 -10.58 -8.39 13.20
C SER A 93 -11.98 -8.37 13.82
N SER A 94 -12.21 -7.55 14.86
CA SER A 94 -13.50 -7.38 15.49
C SER A 94 -14.52 -6.74 14.54
N GLN A 95 -15.78 -6.73 14.93
CA GLN A 95 -16.87 -6.14 14.16
C GLN A 95 -16.70 -4.61 14.02
N GLU A 96 -16.08 -3.98 15.03
CA GLU A 96 -15.77 -2.56 15.10
C GLU A 96 -14.47 -2.18 14.42
N ALA A 97 -13.63 -3.18 14.08
CA ALA A 97 -12.29 -2.95 13.51
C ALA A 97 -12.27 -2.05 12.26
N ARG A 98 -13.35 -2.08 11.48
CA ARG A 98 -13.49 -1.20 10.32
C ARG A 98 -13.54 0.27 10.73
N SER A 99 -14.44 0.64 11.62
CA SER A 99 -14.61 2.02 12.09
C SER A 99 -13.43 2.50 12.91
N GLU A 100 -12.89 1.64 13.78
CA GLU A 100 -11.70 1.96 14.58
C GLU A 100 -10.47 2.19 13.71
N SER A 101 -10.25 1.37 12.67
CA SER A 101 -9.13 1.58 11.74
C SER A 101 -9.24 2.90 10.96
N GLU A 102 -10.47 3.35 10.65
CA GLU A 102 -10.70 4.65 10.01
C GLU A 102 -10.40 5.82 10.95
N GLU A 103 -10.78 5.67 12.21
CA GLU A 103 -10.49 6.67 13.24
C GLU A 103 -8.98 6.75 13.52
N VAL A 104 -8.31 5.61 13.68
CA VAL A 104 -6.85 5.54 13.85
C VAL A 104 -6.13 6.17 12.67
N LEU A 105 -6.59 5.92 11.44
CA LEU A 105 -6.02 6.54 10.24
C LEU A 105 -6.11 8.06 10.27
N ARG A 106 -7.29 8.62 10.60
CA ARG A 106 -7.51 10.08 10.67
C ARG A 106 -6.66 10.71 11.76
N ASN A 107 -6.69 10.15 12.98
CA ASN A 107 -5.92 10.65 14.12
C ASN A 107 -4.41 10.59 13.85
N PHE A 108 -3.94 9.52 13.21
CA PHE A 108 -2.53 9.40 12.84
C PHE A 108 -2.13 10.48 11.83
N HIS A 109 -2.92 10.69 10.79
CA HIS A 109 -2.63 11.70 9.77
C HIS A 109 -2.62 13.12 10.35
N GLU A 110 -3.54 13.41 11.29
CA GLU A 110 -3.60 14.71 11.97
C GLU A 110 -2.37 14.96 12.87
N TRP A 111 -1.96 13.93 13.63
CA TRP A 111 -0.87 14.09 14.61
C TRP A 111 0.53 13.96 13.98
N TYR A 112 0.65 13.21 12.90
CA TYR A 112 1.92 12.92 12.22
C TYR A 112 1.83 13.17 10.71
N PRO A 113 1.56 14.42 10.27
CA PRO A 113 1.31 14.73 8.86
C PRO A 113 2.54 14.50 7.95
N SER A 114 3.73 14.43 8.51
CA SER A 114 4.97 14.13 7.76
C SER A 114 5.21 12.66 7.49
N ILE A 115 4.38 11.77 8.02
CA ILE A 115 4.53 10.32 7.87
C ILE A 115 3.34 9.78 7.06
N SER A 116 3.63 9.11 5.95
CA SER A 116 2.59 8.44 5.15
C SER A 116 1.86 7.40 5.99
N VAL A 117 0.55 7.29 5.82
CA VAL A 117 -0.25 6.30 6.53
C VAL A 117 -1.22 5.61 5.57
N TYR A 118 -1.37 4.30 5.73
CA TYR A 118 -2.13 3.43 4.85
C TYR A 118 -3.07 2.57 5.68
N ARG A 119 -4.30 2.42 5.22
CA ARG A 119 -5.24 1.46 5.76
C ARG A 119 -5.46 0.36 4.74
N SER A 120 -5.34 -0.89 5.15
CA SER A 120 -5.60 -2.06 4.31
C SER A 120 -6.49 -3.07 5.03
N TYR A 121 -7.23 -3.84 4.24
CA TYR A 121 -7.98 -4.98 4.72
C TYR A 121 -7.36 -6.26 4.16
N GLU A 122 -6.84 -7.08 5.04
CA GLU A 122 -6.40 -8.44 4.73
C GLU A 122 -7.22 -9.39 5.58
N SER A 123 -8.19 -10.04 4.96
CA SER A 123 -9.17 -10.85 5.68
C SER A 123 -8.55 -11.79 6.74
N PRO A 124 -9.01 -11.77 8.00
CA PRO A 124 -10.11 -10.97 8.54
C PRO A 124 -9.68 -9.61 9.14
N PHE A 125 -8.44 -9.18 9.00
CA PHE A 125 -7.85 -8.05 9.72
C PHE A 125 -7.95 -6.73 8.96
N PHE A 126 -8.41 -5.68 9.65
CA PHE A 126 -8.17 -4.30 9.27
C PHE A 126 -6.84 -3.83 9.87
N LYS A 127 -5.97 -3.25 9.04
CA LYS A 127 -4.63 -2.81 9.44
C LYS A 127 -4.44 -1.35 9.11
N VAL A 128 -3.77 -0.63 10.01
CA VAL A 128 -3.23 0.71 9.72
C VAL A 128 -1.71 0.65 9.84
N ILE A 129 -1.05 1.02 8.76
CA ILE A 129 0.40 0.91 8.59
C ILE A 129 0.94 2.30 8.24
N ALA A 130 2.02 2.71 8.88
CA ALA A 130 2.60 4.02 8.71
C ALA A 130 4.06 3.97 8.29
N GLY A 131 4.45 4.94 7.45
CA GLY A 131 5.81 5.19 7.02
C GLY A 131 6.34 4.21 5.99
N GLU A 132 7.39 4.64 5.31
CA GLU A 132 8.13 3.88 4.32
C GLU A 132 9.62 4.05 4.61
N PHE A 133 10.14 3.21 5.50
CA PHE A 133 11.51 3.34 5.97
C PHE A 133 12.42 2.35 5.27
N ARG A 134 13.53 2.85 4.75
CA ARG A 134 14.53 2.01 4.09
C ARG A 134 15.34 1.19 5.08
N THR A 135 15.60 1.75 6.25
CA THR A 135 16.37 1.09 7.30
C THR A 135 15.53 0.86 8.56
N ARG A 136 15.89 -0.17 9.32
CA ARG A 136 15.24 -0.44 10.61
C ARG A 136 15.50 0.70 11.62
N VAL A 137 16.65 1.33 11.55
CA VAL A 137 17.03 2.44 12.46
C VAL A 137 16.10 3.63 12.26
N ASP A 138 15.77 3.98 11.00
CA ASP A 138 14.84 5.07 10.70
C ASP A 138 13.42 4.73 11.20
N ALA A 139 12.99 3.48 11.00
CA ALA A 139 11.71 3.02 11.53
C ALA A 139 11.66 3.06 13.07
N GLU A 140 12.74 2.69 13.76
CA GLU A 140 12.83 2.76 15.23
C GLU A 140 12.81 4.19 15.74
N LYS A 141 13.45 5.13 15.02
CA LYS A 141 13.40 6.56 15.36
C LYS A 141 11.96 7.09 15.27
N ALA A 142 11.26 6.79 14.19
CA ALA A 142 9.85 7.16 14.02
C ALA A 142 8.95 6.48 15.06
N LEU A 143 9.16 5.17 15.31
CA LEU A 143 8.38 4.42 16.30
C LEU A 143 8.45 5.03 17.70
N ARG A 144 9.63 5.55 18.13
CA ARG A 144 9.76 6.21 19.43
C ARG A 144 8.85 7.44 19.56
N MET A 145 8.69 8.21 18.49
CA MET A 145 7.77 9.35 18.48
C MET A 145 6.30 8.90 18.51
N ILE A 146 5.99 7.86 17.74
CA ILE A 146 4.62 7.37 17.57
C ILE A 146 4.10 6.65 18.82
N ARG A 147 4.98 5.96 19.57
CA ARG A 147 4.57 5.15 20.76
C ARG A 147 3.90 5.95 21.87
N ALA A 148 4.11 7.24 21.94
CA ALA A 148 3.41 8.09 22.90
C ALA A 148 1.90 8.09 22.69
N SER A 149 1.48 8.08 21.42
CA SER A 149 0.07 8.09 21.02
C SER A 149 -0.47 6.70 20.69
N PHE A 150 0.40 5.81 20.17
CA PHE A 150 0.04 4.45 19.76
C PHE A 150 0.97 3.40 20.42
N PRO A 151 0.72 3.02 21.67
CA PRO A 151 1.61 2.12 22.44
C PRO A 151 1.77 0.73 21.81
N ALA A 152 0.74 0.24 21.10
CA ALA A 152 0.73 -1.05 20.43
C ALA A 152 1.50 -1.06 19.09
N ALA A 153 2.03 0.10 18.65
CA ALA A 153 2.75 0.20 17.39
C ALA A 153 4.00 -0.67 17.36
N THR A 154 4.21 -1.39 16.25
CA THR A 154 5.33 -2.31 16.04
C THR A 154 5.92 -2.17 14.65
N ILE A 155 7.22 -2.43 14.51
CA ILE A 155 7.90 -2.43 13.21
C ILE A 155 7.64 -3.77 12.50
N ILE A 156 7.23 -3.68 11.25
CA ILE A 156 7.09 -4.81 10.34
C ILE A 156 8.02 -4.65 9.14
N LYS A 157 8.40 -5.77 8.52
CA LYS A 157 9.20 -5.80 7.30
C LYS A 157 8.30 -6.16 6.14
N GLU A 158 8.29 -5.33 5.09
CA GLU A 158 7.35 -5.46 3.99
C GLU A 158 7.98 -5.03 2.66
N LYS A 159 7.43 -5.54 1.55
CA LYS A 159 7.77 -5.03 0.22
C LYS A 159 6.98 -3.76 -0.03
N MET A 160 7.65 -2.72 -0.47
CA MET A 160 7.06 -1.41 -0.69
C MET A 160 7.68 -0.70 -1.90
N GLN A 161 7.01 0.30 -2.39
CA GLN A 161 7.56 1.21 -3.40
C GLN A 161 8.64 2.10 -2.76
N TYR A 162 9.55 2.63 -3.57
CA TYR A 162 10.52 3.59 -3.08
C TYR A 162 9.80 4.83 -2.57
N PRO A 163 10.17 5.33 -1.36
CA PRO A 163 9.60 6.56 -0.84
C PRO A 163 9.96 7.74 -1.74
N ALA A 164 9.11 8.76 -1.75
CA ALA A 164 9.42 10.00 -2.44
C ALA A 164 10.67 10.66 -1.82
N LEU A 165 11.55 11.18 -2.67
CA LEU A 165 12.80 11.78 -2.26
C LEU A 165 12.72 13.31 -2.08
N ASP A 166 11.55 13.89 -2.25
CA ASP A 166 11.35 15.34 -2.28
C ASP A 166 10.79 15.85 -0.94
N ASP A 167 11.34 16.97 -0.47
CA ASP A 167 10.92 17.66 0.75
C ASP A 167 9.61 18.46 0.57
N GLY A 168 9.15 18.63 -0.68
CA GLY A 168 7.87 19.26 -1.03
C GLY A 168 6.69 18.31 -0.94
N ILE A 169 6.45 17.73 0.23
CA ILE A 169 5.49 16.65 0.42
C ILE A 169 4.05 17.19 0.45
N SER A 170 3.28 16.88 -0.57
CA SER A 170 1.82 16.95 -0.51
C SER A 170 1.23 15.54 -0.37
N PHE A 171 0.29 15.37 0.55
CA PHE A 171 -0.45 14.10 0.69
C PHE A 171 -1.76 14.18 -0.07
N VAL A 172 -2.03 13.18 -0.88
CA VAL A 172 -3.34 13.00 -1.51
C VAL A 172 -4.00 11.77 -0.93
N ALA A 173 -5.22 11.92 -0.43
CA ALA A 173 -6.04 10.79 -0.04
C ALA A 173 -6.59 10.13 -1.31
N GLU A 174 -6.20 8.92 -1.59
CA GLU A 174 -6.67 8.16 -2.73
C GLU A 174 -7.35 6.87 -2.27
N ASN A 175 -8.56 6.61 -2.78
CA ASN A 175 -9.21 5.31 -2.63
C ASN A 175 -8.65 4.37 -3.69
N VAL A 176 -7.72 3.51 -3.29
CA VAL A 176 -7.17 2.48 -4.16
C VAL A 176 -8.02 1.23 -4.03
N ARG A 177 -8.67 0.84 -5.13
CA ARG A 177 -9.31 -0.47 -5.25
C ARG A 177 -8.24 -1.48 -5.64
N GLU A 178 -7.80 -2.26 -4.69
CA GLU A 178 -6.88 -3.37 -4.97
C GLU A 178 -7.67 -4.57 -5.46
N LEU A 179 -7.23 -5.13 -6.58
CA LEU A 179 -7.72 -6.43 -7.04
C LEU A 179 -7.19 -7.51 -6.08
N PRO A 180 -7.99 -8.55 -5.76
CA PRO A 180 -7.51 -9.65 -4.92
C PRO A 180 -6.28 -10.28 -5.58
N HIS A 181 -5.22 -10.41 -4.80
CA HIS A 181 -4.05 -11.18 -5.22
C HIS A 181 -4.45 -12.66 -5.33
N ASN A 182 -4.28 -13.24 -6.53
CA ASN A 182 -4.35 -14.68 -6.75
C ASN A 182 -3.17 -15.39 -6.10
#